data_e366c0ac5197de67bbb3a3fff5772f7f
#
_entry.id   e366c0ac5197de67bbb3a3fff5772f7f
#
_cell.length_a   1.000
_cell.length_b   1.000
_cell.length_c   1.000
_cell.angle_alpha   90.00
_cell.angle_beta   90.00
_cell.angle_gamma   90.00
#
_symmetry.space_group_name_H-M   'P 1'
#
loop_
_entity.id
_entity.type
_entity.pdbx_description
1 polymer ?
#
loop_
_entity_poly.entity_id
_entity_poly.type
_entity_poly.pdbx_seq_one_letter_code
_entity_poly.pdbx_strand_id
1 'polypeptide(L)'
;DTVRRVPPVGIAISESVRQELSAEVKALETNLAEARLRWSRNPQQLKHWADIAIFGKSVDWALRYREIFKTNEVDSARLQLKTAAERLQALDKGQAPWTEIPGPSVGGYVSRIDGSVQPFGLVIPKGWRPNSGRQWRLDFWFHGRGETLSELAFIADRMKNLGEFAPADTFVLHLYGRYCNGSRFAGETDFWEALDEVKRRYPIDENRLIVRGFSLGGASAWHFAVHHASQWAAAAPGAGFSETA
;
A
#
# COMPACT_ATOMS: atom_id res chain seq x y z
N ASP A 1 -8.43 19.34 29.03
CA ASP A 1 -8.05 18.01 28.49
C ASP A 1 -7.00 18.20 27.41
N THR A 2 -5.75 17.87 27.75
CA THR A 2 -4.63 17.92 26.79
C THR A 2 -4.44 16.56 26.15
N VAL A 3 -5.45 16.08 25.43
CA VAL A 3 -5.27 14.87 24.63
C VAL A 3 -4.34 15.21 23.47
N ARG A 4 -3.17 14.57 23.45
CA ARG A 4 -2.20 14.73 22.36
C ARG A 4 -2.83 14.22 21.06
N ARG A 5 -2.88 15.07 20.03
CA ARG A 5 -3.31 14.67 18.70
C ARG A 5 -2.33 13.66 18.08
N VAL A 6 -2.85 12.55 17.58
CA VAL A 6 -2.10 11.54 16.84
C VAL A 6 -2.90 11.20 15.57
N PRO A 7 -2.32 11.37 14.36
CA PRO A 7 -0.99 11.96 14.08
C PRO A 7 -0.88 13.42 14.48
N PRO A 8 0.33 13.96 14.71
CA PRO A 8 0.55 15.39 14.96
C PRO A 8 0.16 16.22 13.73
N VAL A 9 0.06 17.53 13.87
CA VAL A 9 -0.13 18.40 12.71
C VAL A 9 1.19 18.47 11.94
N GLY A 10 1.12 18.31 10.62
CA GLY A 10 2.28 18.43 9.73
C GLY A 10 2.81 19.87 9.60
N ILE A 11 3.87 20.02 8.81
CA ILE A 11 4.50 21.32 8.54
C ILE A 11 3.57 22.23 7.74
N ALA A 12 3.78 23.52 7.84
CA ALA A 12 3.14 24.48 6.95
C ALA A 12 3.79 24.41 5.55
N ILE A 13 2.97 24.27 4.52
CA ILE A 13 3.37 24.41 3.12
C ILE A 13 2.82 25.73 2.56
N SER A 14 3.49 26.31 1.56
CA SER A 14 3.02 27.57 0.96
C SER A 14 1.66 27.36 0.27
N GLU A 15 0.87 28.42 0.23
CA GLU A 15 -0.44 28.37 -0.44
C GLU A 15 -0.31 28.04 -1.92
N SER A 16 0.75 28.51 -2.58
CA SER A 16 1.02 28.17 -3.99
C SER A 16 1.24 26.68 -4.20
N VAL A 17 2.02 26.02 -3.33
CA VAL A 17 2.24 24.57 -3.39
C VAL A 17 0.94 23.80 -3.10
N ARG A 18 0.14 24.27 -2.14
CA ARG A 18 -1.16 23.67 -1.84
C ARG A 18 -2.09 23.72 -3.05
N GLN A 19 -2.18 24.89 -3.70
CA GLN A 19 -3.03 25.08 -4.88
C GLN A 19 -2.54 24.25 -6.06
N GLU A 20 -1.22 24.20 -6.32
CA GLU A 20 -0.61 23.35 -7.34
C GLU A 20 -1.01 21.89 -7.14
N LEU A 21 -0.71 21.30 -5.99
CA LEU A 21 -1.00 19.89 -5.72
C LEU A 21 -2.51 19.59 -5.74
N SER A 22 -3.34 20.49 -5.22
CA SER A 22 -4.80 20.31 -5.24
C SER A 22 -5.36 20.34 -6.67
N ALA A 23 -4.82 21.18 -7.54
CA ALA A 23 -5.23 21.25 -8.94
C ALA A 23 -4.82 19.96 -9.70
N GLU A 24 -3.61 19.45 -9.44
CA GLU A 24 -3.14 18.19 -10.05
C GLU A 24 -3.95 16.98 -9.57
N VAL A 25 -4.28 16.90 -8.26
CA VAL A 25 -5.18 15.87 -7.72
C VAL A 25 -6.53 15.89 -8.44
N LYS A 26 -7.14 17.07 -8.54
CA LYS A 26 -8.44 17.21 -9.21
C LYS A 26 -8.40 16.83 -10.70
N ALA A 27 -7.33 17.20 -11.39
CA ALA A 27 -7.12 16.80 -12.78
C ALA A 27 -6.97 15.27 -12.91
N LEU A 28 -6.20 14.64 -12.03
CA LEU A 28 -6.05 13.19 -11.99
C LEU A 28 -7.38 12.48 -11.72
N GLU A 29 -8.16 12.95 -10.75
CA GLU A 29 -9.48 12.38 -10.43
C GLU A 29 -10.44 12.44 -11.63
N THR A 30 -10.47 13.56 -12.31
CA THR A 30 -11.29 13.74 -13.53
C THR A 30 -10.87 12.76 -14.62
N ASN A 31 -9.57 12.73 -14.94
CA ASN A 31 -9.03 11.85 -15.97
C ASN A 31 -9.26 10.37 -15.64
N LEU A 32 -9.13 10.03 -14.37
CA LEU A 32 -9.33 8.64 -13.91
C LEU A 32 -10.80 8.23 -13.93
N ALA A 33 -11.72 9.14 -13.62
CA ALA A 33 -13.16 8.89 -13.75
C ALA A 33 -13.56 8.63 -15.21
N GLU A 34 -13.07 9.44 -16.14
CA GLU A 34 -13.27 9.23 -17.57
C GLU A 34 -12.65 7.91 -18.05
N ALA A 35 -11.44 7.59 -17.60
CA ALA A 35 -10.77 6.35 -17.94
C ALA A 35 -11.57 5.12 -17.46
N ARG A 36 -12.11 5.16 -16.24
CA ARG A 36 -12.99 4.07 -15.75
C ARG A 36 -14.21 3.83 -16.64
N LEU A 37 -14.80 4.88 -17.17
CA LEU A 37 -15.90 4.76 -18.13
C LEU A 37 -15.42 4.08 -19.43
N ARG A 38 -14.26 4.50 -19.97
CA ARG A 38 -13.65 3.85 -21.15
C ARG A 38 -13.33 2.38 -20.90
N TRP A 39 -12.81 2.03 -19.71
CA TRP A 39 -12.41 0.68 -19.33
C TRP A 39 -13.57 -0.19 -18.83
N SER A 40 -14.79 0.33 -18.73
CA SER A 40 -15.94 -0.40 -18.16
C SER A 40 -16.21 -1.74 -18.83
N ARG A 41 -15.85 -1.87 -20.13
CA ARG A 41 -15.95 -3.13 -20.90
C ARG A 41 -14.64 -3.90 -20.99
N ASN A 42 -13.58 -3.46 -20.29
CA ASN A 42 -12.29 -4.14 -20.27
C ASN A 42 -11.85 -4.45 -18.84
N PRO A 43 -12.23 -5.64 -18.30
CA PRO A 43 -11.88 -6.04 -16.94
C PRO A 43 -10.38 -6.08 -16.68
N GLN A 44 -9.56 -6.31 -17.70
CA GLN A 44 -8.10 -6.37 -17.56
C GLN A 44 -7.48 -5.00 -17.27
N GLN A 45 -8.06 -3.93 -17.79
CA GLN A 45 -7.65 -2.57 -17.43
C GLN A 45 -8.29 -2.15 -16.10
N LEU A 46 -9.58 -2.42 -15.94
CA LEU A 46 -10.34 -1.98 -14.77
C LEU A 46 -9.78 -2.53 -13.44
N LYS A 47 -9.23 -3.75 -13.43
CA LYS A 47 -8.63 -4.35 -12.23
C LYS A 47 -7.43 -3.55 -11.66
N HIS A 48 -6.77 -2.75 -12.50
CA HIS A 48 -5.61 -1.94 -12.10
C HIS A 48 -5.95 -0.47 -11.81
N TRP A 49 -7.23 -0.10 -11.83
CA TRP A 49 -7.66 1.25 -11.53
C TRP A 49 -7.20 1.72 -10.15
N ALA A 50 -7.30 0.88 -9.14
CA ALA A 50 -6.89 1.21 -7.77
C ALA A 50 -5.39 1.49 -7.65
N ASP A 51 -4.55 0.86 -8.50
CA ASP A 51 -3.10 1.09 -8.53
C ASP A 51 -2.71 2.52 -8.94
N ILE A 52 -3.65 3.25 -9.52
CA ILE A 52 -3.49 4.64 -9.93
C ILE A 52 -4.18 5.56 -8.91
N ALA A 53 -5.38 5.20 -8.49
CA ALA A 53 -6.20 6.01 -7.60
C ALA A 53 -5.57 6.24 -6.22
N ILE A 54 -4.77 5.30 -5.71
CA ILE A 54 -4.03 5.45 -4.43
C ILE A 54 -3.15 6.69 -4.39
N PHE A 55 -2.54 7.09 -5.50
CA PHE A 55 -1.65 8.25 -5.55
C PHE A 55 -2.41 9.56 -5.37
N GLY A 56 -3.52 9.73 -6.09
CA GLY A 56 -4.37 10.91 -5.93
C GLY A 56 -4.94 11.02 -4.52
N LYS A 57 -5.47 9.92 -3.99
CA LYS A 57 -6.01 9.87 -2.63
C LYS A 57 -4.95 10.21 -1.58
N SER A 58 -3.75 9.64 -1.68
CA SER A 58 -2.69 9.88 -0.67
C SER A 58 -2.28 11.35 -0.60
N VAL A 59 -2.19 12.03 -1.76
CA VAL A 59 -1.88 13.46 -1.82
C VAL A 59 -3.05 14.29 -1.32
N ASP A 60 -4.29 14.02 -1.76
CA ASP A 60 -5.49 14.71 -1.26
C ASP A 60 -5.58 14.64 0.26
N TRP A 61 -5.41 13.43 0.83
CA TRP A 61 -5.51 13.24 2.27
C TRP A 61 -4.39 13.92 3.03
N ALA A 62 -3.15 13.88 2.51
CA ALA A 62 -2.04 14.60 3.12
C ALA A 62 -2.27 16.13 3.16
N LEU A 63 -2.90 16.70 2.12
CA LEU A 63 -3.29 18.12 2.08
C LEU A 63 -4.46 18.41 3.02
N ARG A 64 -5.52 17.59 2.97
CA ARG A 64 -6.77 17.76 3.72
C ARG A 64 -6.55 17.65 5.21
N TYR A 65 -5.78 16.66 5.65
CA TYR A 65 -5.54 16.38 7.07
C TYR A 65 -4.27 17.01 7.63
N ARG A 66 -3.51 17.74 6.78
CA ARG A 66 -2.23 18.36 7.13
C ARG A 66 -1.21 17.32 7.59
N GLU A 67 -1.03 16.27 6.80
CA GLU A 67 -0.15 15.13 7.08
C GLU A 67 1.09 15.13 6.17
N ILE A 68 1.59 16.29 5.82
CA ILE A 68 2.94 16.50 5.28
C ILE A 68 3.84 16.85 6.45
N PHE A 69 4.74 15.95 6.83
CA PHE A 69 5.55 16.07 8.05
C PHE A 69 6.97 16.53 7.77
N LYS A 70 7.44 16.38 6.53
CA LYS A 70 8.80 16.74 6.09
C LYS A 70 8.74 17.51 4.78
N THR A 71 9.71 18.41 4.59
CA THR A 71 9.77 19.24 3.36
C THR A 71 9.90 18.43 2.08
N ASN A 72 10.64 17.33 2.10
CA ASN A 72 10.81 16.42 0.96
C ASN A 72 9.54 15.60 0.63
N GLU A 73 8.54 15.60 1.46
CA GLU A 73 7.26 14.94 1.16
C GLU A 73 6.44 15.71 0.12
N VAL A 74 6.70 17.01 -0.07
CA VAL A 74 6.13 17.78 -1.19
C VAL A 74 6.62 17.21 -2.53
N ASP A 75 7.92 16.93 -2.63
CA ASP A 75 8.47 16.31 -3.85
C ASP A 75 7.97 14.87 -4.03
N SER A 76 7.75 14.16 -2.91
CA SER A 76 7.11 12.85 -2.95
C SER A 76 5.67 12.92 -3.48
N ALA A 77 4.90 13.95 -3.11
CA ALA A 77 3.56 14.18 -3.62
C ALA A 77 3.56 14.42 -5.14
N ARG A 78 4.45 15.31 -5.62
CA ARG A 78 4.64 15.55 -7.07
C ARG A 78 5.00 14.28 -7.82
N LEU A 79 5.96 13.50 -7.28
CA LEU A 79 6.37 12.22 -7.89
C LEU A 79 5.21 11.23 -7.96
N GLN A 80 4.38 11.15 -6.92
CA GLN A 80 3.21 10.27 -6.91
C GLN A 80 2.18 10.67 -7.96
N LEU A 81 1.86 11.95 -8.09
CA LEU A 81 0.93 12.45 -9.13
C LEU A 81 1.47 12.20 -10.54
N LYS A 82 2.77 12.43 -10.75
CA LYS A 82 3.44 12.09 -12.02
C LYS A 82 3.35 10.59 -12.32
N THR A 83 3.64 9.74 -11.34
CA THR A 83 3.55 8.28 -11.48
C THR A 83 2.12 7.83 -11.80
N ALA A 84 1.12 8.46 -11.18
CA ALA A 84 -0.28 8.20 -11.49
C ALA A 84 -0.62 8.52 -12.96
N ALA A 85 -0.16 9.66 -13.46
CA ALA A 85 -0.36 10.04 -14.86
C ALA A 85 0.33 9.07 -15.83
N GLU A 86 1.56 8.65 -15.53
CA GLU A 86 2.30 7.66 -16.32
C GLU A 86 1.61 6.30 -16.34
N ARG A 87 1.11 5.83 -15.18
CA ARG A 87 0.34 4.59 -15.09
C ARG A 87 -0.99 4.66 -15.84
N LEU A 88 -1.68 5.80 -15.77
CA LEU A 88 -2.91 6.05 -16.52
C LEU A 88 -2.67 5.90 -18.03
N GLN A 89 -1.63 6.55 -18.55
CA GLN A 89 -1.25 6.47 -19.97
C GLN A 89 -0.85 5.05 -20.39
N ALA A 90 -0.13 4.31 -19.53
CA ALA A 90 0.24 2.93 -19.81
C ALA A 90 -1.00 2.03 -19.83
N LEU A 91 -1.89 2.21 -18.87
CA LEU A 91 -3.10 1.39 -18.75
C LEU A 91 -4.10 1.66 -19.88
N ASP A 92 -4.19 2.88 -20.40
CA ASP A 92 -4.96 3.20 -21.62
C ASP A 92 -4.45 2.41 -22.85
N LYS A 93 -3.17 2.04 -22.84
CA LYS A 93 -2.56 1.17 -23.86
C LYS A 93 -2.66 -0.34 -23.52
N GLY A 94 -3.37 -0.68 -22.44
CA GLY A 94 -3.50 -2.05 -21.96
C GLY A 94 -2.25 -2.60 -21.24
N GLN A 95 -1.35 -1.73 -20.79
CA GLN A 95 -0.09 -2.11 -20.15
C GLN A 95 -0.09 -1.77 -18.66
N ALA A 96 0.44 -2.68 -17.83
CA ALA A 96 0.60 -2.49 -16.39
C ALA A 96 2.00 -2.95 -15.93
N PRO A 97 3.09 -2.33 -16.43
CA PRO A 97 4.45 -2.83 -16.21
C PRO A 97 4.86 -2.88 -14.73
N TRP A 98 4.28 -2.04 -13.87
CA TRP A 98 4.55 -2.05 -12.44
C TRP A 98 4.14 -3.37 -11.74
N THR A 99 3.35 -4.21 -12.39
CA THR A 99 2.98 -5.53 -11.88
C THR A 99 3.96 -6.63 -12.28
N GLU A 100 4.90 -6.34 -13.17
CA GLU A 100 5.79 -7.33 -13.77
C GLU A 100 7.28 -7.06 -13.51
N ILE A 101 7.63 -5.83 -13.19
CA ILE A 101 9.03 -5.44 -12.94
C ILE A 101 9.46 -5.91 -11.55
N PRO A 102 10.50 -6.76 -11.44
CA PRO A 102 11.05 -7.15 -10.14
C PRO A 102 11.57 -5.97 -9.32
N GLY A 103 11.40 -6.05 -8.02
CA GLY A 103 11.80 -5.00 -7.08
C GLY A 103 10.62 -4.43 -6.31
N PRO A 104 10.78 -3.23 -5.72
CA PRO A 104 9.72 -2.57 -4.97
C PRO A 104 8.64 -2.06 -5.94
N SER A 105 7.39 -2.31 -5.60
CA SER A 105 6.22 -1.84 -6.33
C SER A 105 5.13 -1.43 -5.34
N VAL A 106 4.22 -0.58 -5.76
CA VAL A 106 3.01 -0.25 -5.01
C VAL A 106 1.79 -0.56 -5.85
N GLY A 107 0.78 -1.10 -5.20
CA GLY A 107 -0.52 -1.37 -5.79
C GLY A 107 -1.62 -0.88 -4.88
N GLY A 108 -2.85 -1.00 -5.36
CA GLY A 108 -4.05 -0.64 -4.61
C GLY A 108 -5.15 -1.67 -4.76
N TYR A 109 -6.08 -1.63 -3.84
CA TYR A 109 -7.35 -2.36 -3.91
C TYR A 109 -8.48 -1.47 -3.43
N VAL A 110 -9.70 -1.85 -3.74
CA VAL A 110 -10.91 -1.16 -3.26
C VAL A 110 -11.42 -1.89 -2.04
N SER A 111 -11.44 -1.22 -0.91
CA SER A 111 -11.94 -1.82 0.34
C SER A 111 -13.44 -2.06 0.29
N ARG A 112 -13.86 -3.22 0.75
CA ARG A 112 -15.27 -3.60 0.91
C ARG A 112 -15.93 -2.94 2.12
N ILE A 113 -15.13 -2.34 3.04
CA ILE A 113 -15.67 -1.64 4.21
C ILE A 113 -16.39 -0.35 3.81
N ASP A 114 -15.73 0.46 2.97
CA ASP A 114 -16.15 1.83 2.70
C ASP A 114 -15.98 2.27 1.23
N GLY A 115 -15.56 1.36 0.36
CA GLY A 115 -15.32 1.66 -1.06
C GLY A 115 -14.08 2.52 -1.34
N SER A 116 -13.29 2.85 -0.30
CA SER A 116 -12.05 3.61 -0.47
C SER A 116 -10.96 2.78 -1.11
N VAL A 117 -10.07 3.41 -1.87
CA VAL A 117 -8.86 2.73 -2.37
C VAL A 117 -7.82 2.67 -1.25
N GLN A 118 -7.20 1.52 -1.06
CA GLN A 118 -6.18 1.31 -0.04
C GLN A 118 -4.87 0.85 -0.68
N PRO A 119 -3.71 1.39 -0.26
CA PRO A 119 -2.43 1.05 -0.82
C PRO A 119 -1.80 -0.18 -0.16
N PHE A 120 -1.01 -0.88 -0.93
CA PHE A 120 -0.04 -1.86 -0.44
C PHE A 120 1.30 -1.70 -1.16
N GLY A 121 2.39 -2.01 -0.47
CA GLY A 121 3.69 -2.22 -1.09
C GLY A 121 3.91 -3.71 -1.38
N LEU A 122 4.56 -4.02 -2.48
CA LEU A 122 4.91 -5.39 -2.84
C LEU A 122 6.35 -5.45 -3.33
N VAL A 123 7.14 -6.32 -2.74
CA VAL A 123 8.43 -6.69 -3.31
C VAL A 123 8.22 -7.85 -4.27
N ILE A 124 8.46 -7.62 -5.55
CA ILE A 124 8.39 -8.65 -6.59
C ILE A 124 9.77 -9.31 -6.69
N PRO A 125 9.90 -10.63 -6.48
CA PRO A 125 11.20 -11.30 -6.48
C PRO A 125 11.87 -11.28 -7.86
N LYS A 126 13.20 -11.19 -7.88
CA LYS A 126 13.99 -11.09 -9.13
C LYS A 126 13.76 -12.25 -10.10
N GLY A 127 13.46 -13.43 -9.58
CA GLY A 127 13.20 -14.62 -10.39
C GLY A 127 11.79 -14.74 -10.96
N TRP A 128 10.87 -13.86 -10.55
CA TRP A 128 9.50 -13.93 -11.01
C TRP A 128 9.38 -13.63 -12.52
N ARG A 129 8.56 -14.40 -13.18
CA ARG A 129 8.19 -14.20 -14.59
C ARG A 129 6.72 -14.58 -14.76
N PRO A 130 5.93 -13.82 -15.55
CA PRO A 130 4.58 -14.23 -15.91
C PRO A 130 4.56 -15.64 -16.52
N ASN A 131 3.53 -16.40 -16.21
CA ASN A 131 3.29 -17.73 -16.80
C ASN A 131 4.42 -18.77 -16.59
N SER A 132 5.26 -18.59 -15.56
CA SER A 132 6.35 -19.55 -15.26
C SER A 132 5.88 -20.90 -14.72
N GLY A 133 4.60 -21.05 -14.38
CA GLY A 133 4.04 -22.26 -13.75
C GLY A 133 4.49 -22.48 -12.30
N ARG A 134 5.40 -21.65 -11.78
CA ARG A 134 5.91 -21.73 -10.42
C ARG A 134 4.96 -21.03 -9.45
N GLN A 135 4.64 -21.68 -8.34
CA GLN A 135 4.01 -21.04 -7.18
C GLN A 135 5.07 -20.43 -6.26
N TRP A 136 4.73 -19.30 -5.65
CA TRP A 136 5.67 -18.49 -4.89
C TRP A 136 5.26 -18.35 -3.44
N ARG A 137 6.25 -18.33 -2.56
CA ARG A 137 6.09 -17.95 -1.15
C ARG A 137 5.70 -16.48 -1.04
N LEU A 138 4.83 -16.15 -0.09
CA LEU A 138 4.49 -14.79 0.29
C LEU A 138 4.74 -14.58 1.79
N ASP A 139 5.55 -13.58 2.11
CA ASP A 139 5.72 -13.08 3.46
C ASP A 139 5.00 -11.74 3.61
N PHE A 140 4.36 -11.55 4.74
CA PHE A 140 3.85 -10.24 5.15
C PHE A 140 4.89 -9.56 6.02
N TRP A 141 5.07 -8.26 5.83
CA TRP A 141 5.83 -7.42 6.74
C TRP A 141 4.96 -6.33 7.32
N PHE A 142 4.63 -6.45 8.59
CA PHE A 142 3.89 -5.43 9.33
C PHE A 142 4.85 -4.37 9.86
N HIS A 143 4.56 -3.11 9.55
CA HIS A 143 5.36 -1.98 10.03
C HIS A 143 5.19 -1.73 11.53
N GLY A 144 6.21 -1.14 12.14
CA GLY A 144 6.16 -0.66 13.51
C GLY A 144 5.32 0.61 13.67
N ARG A 145 5.25 1.15 14.89
CA ARG A 145 4.59 2.42 15.14
C ARG A 145 5.39 3.57 14.53
N GLY A 146 4.69 4.40 13.75
CA GLY A 146 5.25 5.63 13.19
C GLY A 146 4.20 6.74 13.23
N GLU A 147 4.31 7.67 14.18
CA GLU A 147 3.27 8.71 14.37
C GLU A 147 3.14 9.67 13.19
N THR A 148 4.18 9.76 12.37
CA THR A 148 4.23 10.56 11.12
C THR A 148 4.18 9.69 9.86
N LEU A 149 3.77 8.44 9.97
CA LEU A 149 3.58 7.55 8.83
C LEU A 149 2.24 7.86 8.15
N SER A 150 2.23 8.86 7.29
CA SER A 150 1.07 9.12 6.41
C SER A 150 1.02 8.12 5.26
N GLU A 151 -0.15 8.02 4.61
CA GLU A 151 -0.29 7.21 3.39
C GLU A 151 0.67 7.68 2.29
N LEU A 152 0.84 9.01 2.16
CA LEU A 152 1.81 9.62 1.24
C LEU A 152 3.24 9.14 1.51
N ALA A 153 3.67 9.16 2.78
CA ALA A 153 5.01 8.71 3.18
C ALA A 153 5.18 7.20 2.97
N PHE A 154 4.16 6.39 3.30
CA PHE A 154 4.16 4.95 3.06
C PHE A 154 4.35 4.62 1.58
N ILE A 155 3.55 5.20 0.70
CA ILE A 155 3.64 4.97 -0.74
C ILE A 155 5.01 5.41 -1.27
N ALA A 156 5.48 6.61 -0.87
CA ALA A 156 6.79 7.14 -1.29
C ALA A 156 7.95 6.21 -0.90
N ASP A 157 7.87 5.59 0.26
CA ASP A 157 8.87 4.64 0.72
C ASP A 157 8.79 3.32 -0.07
N ARG A 158 7.59 2.75 -0.22
CA ARG A 158 7.40 1.47 -0.90
C ARG A 158 7.64 1.53 -2.42
N MET A 159 7.62 2.70 -3.02
CA MET A 159 7.98 2.88 -4.44
C MET A 159 9.48 2.62 -4.72
N LYS A 160 10.35 2.73 -3.70
CA LYS A 160 11.81 2.69 -3.89
C LYS A 160 12.55 1.71 -2.98
N ASN A 161 11.99 1.37 -1.82
CA ASN A 161 12.67 0.57 -0.81
C ASN A 161 12.06 -0.84 -0.71
N LEU A 162 12.95 -1.84 -0.69
CA LEU A 162 12.55 -3.24 -0.48
C LEU A 162 12.07 -3.51 0.96
N GLY A 163 12.46 -2.65 1.91
CA GLY A 163 12.22 -2.86 3.33
C GLY A 163 13.31 -3.69 4.02
N GLU A 164 13.07 -3.99 5.28
CA GLU A 164 14.05 -4.67 6.16
C GLU A 164 14.18 -6.17 5.84
N PHE A 165 13.22 -6.72 5.11
CA PHE A 165 13.15 -8.14 4.79
C PHE A 165 12.73 -8.33 3.33
N ALA A 166 13.63 -8.83 2.49
CA ALA A 166 13.38 -9.05 1.07
C ALA A 166 14.19 -10.26 0.54
N PRO A 167 13.82 -11.51 0.90
CA PRO A 167 14.51 -12.69 0.41
C PRO A 167 14.30 -12.88 -1.09
N ALA A 168 15.30 -13.46 -1.77
CA ALA A 168 15.40 -13.48 -3.23
C ALA A 168 14.22 -14.17 -3.95
N ASP A 169 13.63 -15.19 -3.32
CA ASP A 169 12.60 -16.05 -3.92
C ASP A 169 11.23 -15.89 -3.26
N THR A 170 10.93 -14.71 -2.73
CA THR A 170 9.73 -14.48 -1.93
C THR A 170 9.09 -13.16 -2.33
N PHE A 171 7.79 -13.16 -2.55
CA PHE A 171 7.02 -11.92 -2.53
C PHE A 171 6.94 -11.38 -1.09
N VAL A 172 7.11 -10.09 -0.88
CA VAL A 172 6.90 -9.48 0.43
C VAL A 172 5.82 -8.41 0.33
N LEU A 173 4.73 -8.62 1.05
CA LEU A 173 3.59 -7.72 1.09
C LEU A 173 3.68 -6.81 2.31
N HIS A 174 3.69 -5.50 2.05
CA HIS A 174 3.66 -4.44 3.04
C HIS A 174 2.31 -3.76 3.04
N LEU A 175 1.66 -3.67 4.18
CA LEU A 175 0.37 -3.02 4.34
C LEU A 175 0.53 -1.64 4.98
N TYR A 176 -0.23 -0.68 4.49
CA TYR A 176 -0.43 0.57 5.22
C TYR A 176 -1.40 0.36 6.39
N GLY A 177 -2.46 -0.44 6.18
CA GLY A 177 -3.41 -0.89 7.20
C GLY A 177 -4.13 0.26 7.91
N ARG A 178 -4.37 1.36 7.24
CA ARG A 178 -5.03 2.56 7.77
C ARG A 178 -4.35 3.12 9.01
N TYR A 179 -3.03 3.31 8.93
CA TYR A 179 -2.21 3.86 10.00
C TYR A 179 -1.83 2.83 11.10
N CYS A 180 -1.35 3.29 12.24
CA CYS A 180 -0.74 2.50 13.31
C CYS A 180 -1.78 1.87 14.26
N ASN A 181 -2.63 0.98 13.76
CA ASN A 181 -3.68 0.30 14.54
C ASN A 181 -3.34 -1.14 14.96
N GLY A 182 -2.11 -1.61 14.67
CA GLY A 182 -1.69 -2.98 14.98
C GLY A 182 -2.45 -4.04 14.18
N SER A 183 -2.90 -3.72 12.99
CA SER A 183 -3.71 -4.58 12.10
C SER A 183 -4.98 -5.09 12.78
N ARG A 184 -5.63 -4.23 13.58
CA ARG A 184 -6.91 -4.53 14.24
C ARG A 184 -8.05 -3.79 13.54
N PHE A 185 -9.30 -4.23 13.79
CA PHE A 185 -10.51 -3.65 13.20
C PHE A 185 -10.42 -3.61 11.67
N ALA A 186 -10.59 -2.43 11.08
CA ALA A 186 -10.46 -2.24 9.64
C ALA A 186 -9.08 -2.65 9.09
N GLY A 187 -8.01 -2.56 9.88
CA GLY A 187 -6.67 -3.01 9.50
C GLY A 187 -6.56 -4.53 9.32
N GLU A 188 -7.35 -5.32 10.04
CA GLU A 188 -7.43 -6.76 9.81
C GLU A 188 -8.16 -7.07 8.50
N THR A 189 -9.26 -6.37 8.23
CA THR A 189 -9.95 -6.50 6.93
C THR A 189 -9.04 -6.10 5.77
N ASP A 190 -8.33 -5.00 5.90
CA ASP A 190 -7.35 -4.53 4.90
C ASP A 190 -6.27 -5.58 4.61
N PHE A 191 -5.84 -6.32 5.63
CA PHE A 191 -4.91 -7.43 5.46
C PHE A 191 -5.46 -8.50 4.51
N TRP A 192 -6.68 -8.98 4.77
CA TRP A 192 -7.30 -10.02 3.96
C TRP A 192 -7.59 -9.54 2.54
N GLU A 193 -8.07 -8.32 2.39
CA GLU A 193 -8.34 -7.71 1.08
C GLU A 193 -7.08 -7.55 0.24
N ALA A 194 -5.97 -7.12 0.85
CA ALA A 194 -4.68 -7.03 0.16
C ALA A 194 -4.11 -8.41 -0.21
N LEU A 195 -4.25 -9.41 0.67
CA LEU A 195 -3.87 -10.79 0.36
C LEU A 195 -4.66 -11.32 -0.83
N ASP A 196 -5.98 -11.17 -0.83
CA ASP A 196 -6.86 -11.59 -1.92
C ASP A 196 -6.44 -10.92 -3.25
N GLU A 197 -6.10 -9.62 -3.19
CA GLU A 197 -5.64 -8.88 -4.35
C GLU A 197 -4.32 -9.41 -4.90
N VAL A 198 -3.35 -9.70 -4.02
CA VAL A 198 -2.04 -10.25 -4.44
C VAL A 198 -2.20 -11.68 -4.99
N LYS A 199 -2.99 -12.53 -4.35
CA LYS A 199 -3.29 -13.89 -4.85
C LYS A 199 -3.99 -13.89 -6.21
N ARG A 200 -4.83 -12.90 -6.47
CA ARG A 200 -5.50 -12.73 -7.77
C ARG A 200 -4.53 -12.34 -8.89
N ARG A 201 -3.42 -11.67 -8.54
CA ARG A 201 -2.42 -11.19 -9.51
C ARG A 201 -1.26 -12.16 -9.72
N TYR A 202 -0.89 -12.88 -8.66
CA TYR A 202 0.33 -13.68 -8.65
C TYR A 202 0.06 -15.11 -8.17
N PRO A 203 0.79 -16.10 -8.70
CA PRO A 203 0.63 -17.50 -8.31
C PRO A 203 1.28 -17.75 -6.94
N ILE A 204 0.60 -17.35 -5.88
CA ILE A 204 1.04 -17.52 -4.50
C ILE A 204 0.72 -18.94 -4.01
N ASP A 205 1.70 -19.59 -3.37
CA ASP A 205 1.52 -20.85 -2.67
C ASP A 205 0.89 -20.62 -1.31
N GLU A 206 -0.36 -20.98 -1.14
CA GLU A 206 -1.11 -20.78 0.10
C GLU A 206 -0.57 -21.60 1.29
N ASN A 207 0.22 -22.64 1.03
CA ASN A 207 0.92 -23.40 2.07
C ASN A 207 2.23 -22.74 2.51
N ARG A 208 2.62 -21.61 1.91
CA ARG A 208 3.87 -20.90 2.17
C ARG A 208 3.65 -19.43 2.48
N LEU A 209 2.60 -19.14 3.26
CA LEU A 209 2.30 -17.81 3.78
C LEU A 209 2.96 -17.62 5.14
N ILE A 210 3.66 -16.50 5.34
CA ILE A 210 4.37 -16.20 6.60
C ILE A 210 4.04 -14.78 7.05
N VAL A 211 3.66 -14.63 8.31
CA VAL A 211 3.43 -13.33 8.94
C VAL A 211 4.64 -12.88 9.74
N ARG A 212 5.10 -11.65 9.50
CA ARG A 212 6.28 -11.03 10.13
C ARG A 212 6.03 -9.58 10.47
N GLY A 213 6.74 -9.07 11.44
CA GLY A 213 6.74 -7.67 11.78
C GLY A 213 7.60 -7.37 12.98
N PHE A 214 7.82 -6.08 13.25
CA PHE A 214 8.63 -5.65 14.37
C PHE A 214 7.87 -4.61 15.22
N SER A 215 8.05 -4.63 16.55
CA SER A 215 7.38 -3.73 17.50
C SER A 215 5.85 -3.85 17.37
N LEU A 216 5.13 -2.78 17.03
CA LEU A 216 3.69 -2.83 16.73
C LEU A 216 3.36 -3.84 15.61
N GLY A 217 4.22 -3.95 14.60
CA GLY A 217 4.10 -4.98 13.56
C GLY A 217 4.32 -6.39 14.09
N GLY A 218 5.17 -6.56 15.12
CA GLY A 218 5.31 -7.82 15.85
C GLY A 218 4.03 -8.19 16.60
N ALA A 219 3.32 -7.20 17.18
CA ALA A 219 2.00 -7.42 17.78
C ALA A 219 0.97 -7.86 16.73
N SER A 220 1.00 -7.26 15.53
CA SER A 220 0.18 -7.71 14.40
C SER A 220 0.48 -9.15 14.02
N ALA A 221 1.78 -9.52 13.91
CA ALA A 221 2.17 -10.89 13.59
C ALA A 221 1.69 -11.89 14.66
N TRP A 222 1.75 -11.54 15.96
CA TRP A 222 1.16 -12.33 17.03
C TRP A 222 -0.35 -12.48 16.89
N HIS A 223 -1.06 -11.38 16.59
CA HIS A 223 -2.51 -11.40 16.39
C HIS A 223 -2.91 -12.42 15.33
N PHE A 224 -2.32 -12.34 14.14
CA PHE A 224 -2.62 -13.28 13.06
C PHE A 224 -2.16 -14.72 13.38
N ALA A 225 -1.00 -14.89 14.01
CA ALA A 225 -0.48 -16.21 14.37
C ALA A 225 -1.40 -16.98 15.31
N VAL A 226 -2.04 -16.28 16.26
CA VAL A 226 -2.92 -16.90 17.26
C VAL A 226 -4.34 -17.08 16.73
N HIS A 227 -4.91 -16.03 16.14
CA HIS A 227 -6.32 -16.06 15.73
C HIS A 227 -6.57 -16.78 14.41
N HIS A 228 -5.54 -16.92 13.57
CA HIS A 228 -5.64 -17.53 12.25
C HIS A 228 -4.52 -18.56 12.01
N ALA A 229 -4.16 -19.34 13.05
CA ALA A 229 -3.01 -20.23 13.05
C ALA A 229 -2.96 -21.21 11.87
N SER A 230 -4.10 -21.69 11.40
CA SER A 230 -4.19 -22.62 10.26
C SER A 230 -3.81 -22.02 8.89
N GLN A 231 -3.67 -20.69 8.82
CA GLN A 231 -3.37 -19.98 7.55
C GLN A 231 -1.87 -19.84 7.29
N TRP A 232 -1.01 -20.06 8.30
CA TRP A 232 0.40 -19.70 8.23
C TRP A 232 1.31 -20.91 8.26
N ALA A 233 2.30 -20.95 7.35
CA ALA A 233 3.41 -21.87 7.43
C ALA A 233 4.36 -21.52 8.58
N ALA A 234 4.47 -20.23 8.93
CA ALA A 234 5.26 -19.74 10.04
C ALA A 234 4.83 -18.33 10.47
N ALA A 235 5.21 -17.93 11.68
CA ALA A 235 5.09 -16.57 12.18
C ALA A 235 6.42 -16.12 12.80
N ALA A 236 6.80 -14.85 12.59
CA ALA A 236 8.02 -14.26 13.14
C ALA A 236 7.71 -12.87 13.76
N PRO A 237 7.09 -12.85 14.95
CA PRO A 237 6.78 -11.62 15.67
C PRO A 237 8.03 -11.07 16.36
N GLY A 238 8.71 -10.11 15.75
CA GLY A 238 9.90 -9.45 16.30
C GLY A 238 9.54 -8.37 17.32
N ALA A 239 10.03 -8.47 18.56
CA ALA A 239 9.79 -7.54 19.67
C ALA A 239 8.30 -7.13 19.80
N GLY A 240 7.39 -8.04 19.44
CA GLY A 240 5.95 -7.85 19.51
C GLY A 240 5.42 -8.10 20.92
N PHE A 241 4.21 -7.64 21.16
CA PHE A 241 3.48 -7.88 22.41
C PHE A 241 2.11 -8.46 22.07
N SER A 242 1.59 -9.35 22.93
CA SER A 242 0.27 -9.95 22.77
C SER A 242 -0.81 -9.16 23.49
N GLU A 243 -0.44 -8.41 24.51
CA GLU A 243 -1.35 -7.58 25.32
C GLU A 243 -0.79 -6.17 25.48
N THR A 244 -1.69 -5.20 25.55
CA THR A 244 -1.40 -3.84 26.00
C THR A 244 -2.03 -3.71 27.37
N ALA A 245 -1.23 -3.83 28.42
CA ALA A 245 -1.65 -3.52 29.77
C ALA A 245 -1.83 -2.00 29.92
#